data_ca48a57ab6915caa08b159075b857d8b
#
_entry.id   ca48a57ab6915caa08b159075b857d8b
#
_cell.length_a   1.000
_cell.length_b   1.000
_cell.length_c   1.000
_cell.angle_alpha   90.00
_cell.angle_beta   90.00
_cell.angle_gamma   90.00
#
_symmetry.space_group_name_H-M   'P 1'
#
loop_
_entity.id
_entity.type
_entity.pdbx_description
1 polymer ?
#
loop_
_entity_poly.entity_id
_entity_poly.type
_entity_poly.pdbx_seq_one_letter_code
_entity_poly.pdbx_strand_id
1 'polypeptide(L)'
;IRDSPEGILNAGKARIDQENGFINFKKGGELILKDYLFNSEEGIFDKNKLFVDFTDGETYINNRGFVISFKKLTGNLDNQITLEDISMTSCKDPKNGWQLNAESITLDDNTMRGYAKKVKVKAFDRTVLRIPYLPFATSQERMSGFLEPKISYSSDGLDFMIPYYRVLSETSDFTIALRNISDRGLGFEANSRNLHGNNNLRSIDFIYFNNDKEYENIYPSDSDSRWAFSINDSFGNKKNFWVDVDWSKSSDSLVLRDIPGDITSIGSQREQSLKQNVKINGVFNNFQVSVSQEGYQTLNPILTNGYKKSPSIN
;
A
#
# COMPACT_ATOMS: atom_id res chain seq x y z
N ILE A 1 -3.43 -2.96 -39.23
CA ILE A 1 -3.21 -3.81 -38.04
C ILE A 1 -2.12 -4.80 -38.40
N ARG A 2 -1.00 -4.76 -37.72
CA ARG A 2 0.07 -5.74 -37.90
C ARG A 2 0.38 -6.35 -36.56
N ASP A 3 -0.02 -7.60 -36.41
CA ASP A 3 0.32 -8.39 -35.23
C ASP A 3 1.82 -8.70 -35.26
N SER A 4 2.53 -8.33 -34.19
CA SER A 4 3.84 -8.87 -33.88
C SER A 4 3.69 -9.71 -32.61
N PRO A 5 4.54 -10.71 -32.37
CA PRO A 5 4.48 -11.48 -31.12
C PRO A 5 4.65 -10.61 -29.86
N GLU A 6 5.04 -9.35 -30.01
CA GLU A 6 5.38 -8.41 -28.95
C GLU A 6 4.35 -7.28 -28.75
N GLY A 7 3.44 -7.05 -29.72
CA GLY A 7 2.41 -6.03 -29.58
C GLY A 7 1.67 -5.68 -30.87
N ILE A 8 0.61 -4.88 -30.72
CA ILE A 8 -0.25 -4.39 -31.81
C ILE A 8 -0.11 -2.87 -31.85
N LEU A 9 0.21 -2.31 -33.03
CA LEU A 9 0.17 -0.88 -33.26
C LEU A 9 -0.96 -0.52 -34.25
N ASN A 10 -1.93 0.26 -33.79
CA ASN A 10 -2.98 0.87 -34.60
C ASN A 10 -2.66 2.36 -34.77
N ALA A 11 -2.70 2.90 -35.98
CA ALA A 11 -2.45 4.33 -36.18
C ALA A 11 -3.33 4.89 -37.31
N GLY A 12 -3.77 6.13 -37.15
CA GLY A 12 -4.53 6.83 -38.16
C GLY A 12 -3.71 7.10 -39.45
N LYS A 13 -2.43 7.45 -39.30
CA LYS A 13 -1.46 7.57 -40.37
C LYS A 13 -0.09 7.13 -39.89
N ALA A 14 0.52 6.15 -40.55
CA ALA A 14 1.84 5.65 -40.20
C ALA A 14 2.77 5.59 -41.42
N ARG A 15 4.03 5.89 -41.19
CA ARG A 15 5.14 5.65 -42.12
C ARG A 15 6.03 4.57 -41.53
N ILE A 16 6.18 3.48 -42.26
CA ILE A 16 6.94 2.32 -41.83
C ILE A 16 8.22 2.21 -42.69
N ASP A 17 9.36 2.24 -41.98
CA ASP A 17 10.66 1.89 -42.56
C ASP A 17 10.94 0.41 -42.19
N GLN A 18 10.75 -0.47 -43.17
CA GLN A 18 10.88 -1.93 -42.93
C GLN A 18 12.33 -2.38 -42.78
N GLU A 19 13.29 -1.67 -43.38
CA GLU A 19 14.71 -2.03 -43.30
C GLU A 19 15.28 -1.71 -41.92
N ASN A 20 14.91 -0.57 -41.35
CA ASN A 20 15.42 -0.10 -40.07
C ASN A 20 14.46 -0.40 -38.89
N GLY A 21 13.27 -0.92 -39.13
CA GLY A 21 12.29 -1.28 -38.10
C GLY A 21 11.59 -0.09 -37.44
N PHE A 22 11.70 1.13 -38.05
CA PHE A 22 11.07 2.33 -37.50
C PHE A 22 9.63 2.50 -37.98
N ILE A 23 8.77 2.82 -37.05
CA ILE A 23 7.38 3.21 -37.30
C ILE A 23 7.17 4.61 -36.76
N ASN A 24 6.88 5.57 -37.63
CA ASN A 24 6.49 6.91 -37.25
C ASN A 24 5.00 7.09 -37.55
N PHE A 25 4.21 7.47 -36.52
CA PHE A 25 2.78 7.69 -36.67
C PHE A 25 2.38 9.10 -36.26
N LYS A 26 1.29 9.59 -36.89
CA LYS A 26 0.67 10.89 -36.65
C LYS A 26 -0.84 10.76 -36.71
N LYS A 27 -1.55 11.72 -36.11
CA LYS A 27 -3.01 11.75 -36.04
C LYS A 27 -3.61 10.61 -35.23
N GLY A 28 -3.03 10.35 -34.08
CA GLY A 28 -3.42 9.30 -33.17
C GLY A 28 -2.80 7.95 -33.49
N GLY A 29 -2.26 7.31 -32.47
CA GLY A 29 -1.76 5.94 -32.49
C GLY A 29 -2.01 5.26 -31.16
N GLU A 30 -2.34 3.98 -31.24
CA GLU A 30 -2.53 3.10 -30.11
C GLU A 30 -1.52 1.95 -30.18
N LEU A 31 -0.67 1.83 -29.17
CA LEU A 31 0.27 0.73 -29.01
C LEU A 31 -0.19 -0.15 -27.87
N ILE A 32 -0.53 -1.40 -28.18
CA ILE A 32 -0.89 -2.43 -27.21
C ILE A 32 0.31 -3.35 -27.03
N LEU A 33 0.84 -3.39 -25.85
CA LEU A 33 1.91 -4.30 -25.44
C LEU A 33 1.42 -5.04 -24.20
N LYS A 34 1.63 -6.36 -24.16
CA LYS A 34 1.35 -7.28 -23.05
C LYS A 34 0.50 -6.73 -21.89
N ASP A 35 1.02 -5.81 -21.10
CA ASP A 35 0.38 -5.24 -19.90
C ASP A 35 0.10 -3.73 -20.02
N TYR A 36 0.43 -3.11 -21.15
CA TYR A 36 0.34 -1.67 -21.36
C TYR A 36 -0.47 -1.32 -22.59
N LEU A 37 -1.31 -0.33 -22.46
CA LEU A 37 -2.01 0.32 -23.55
C LEU A 37 -1.58 1.79 -23.60
N PHE A 38 -0.88 2.18 -24.67
CA PHE A 38 -0.47 3.57 -24.89
C PHE A 38 -1.30 4.16 -26.02
N ASN A 39 -1.93 5.30 -25.75
CA ASN A 39 -2.54 6.15 -26.76
C ASN A 39 -1.70 7.42 -26.86
N SER A 40 -1.40 7.88 -28.07
CA SER A 40 -0.61 9.11 -28.30
C SER A 40 -1.01 9.79 -29.60
N GLU A 41 -0.92 11.11 -29.64
CA GLU A 41 -1.20 11.91 -30.82
C GLU A 41 -0.19 11.64 -31.95
N GLU A 42 1.08 11.57 -31.60
CA GLU A 42 2.17 11.25 -32.54
C GLU A 42 3.32 10.55 -31.80
N GLY A 43 4.13 9.83 -32.58
CA GLY A 43 5.30 9.19 -31.98
C GLY A 43 6.08 8.31 -32.94
N ILE A 44 7.19 7.81 -32.40
CA ILE A 44 8.12 6.90 -33.06
C ILE A 44 8.21 5.62 -32.23
N PHE A 45 8.14 4.49 -32.91
CA PHE A 45 8.42 3.17 -32.34
C PHE A 45 9.51 2.48 -33.16
N ASP A 46 10.63 2.16 -32.50
CA ASP A 46 11.70 1.34 -33.08
C ASP A 46 11.48 -0.11 -32.60
N LYS A 47 11.01 -0.95 -33.50
CA LYS A 47 10.71 -2.34 -33.22
C LYS A 47 11.97 -3.17 -32.87
N ASN A 48 13.13 -2.82 -33.45
CA ASN A 48 14.35 -3.60 -33.26
C ASN A 48 15.00 -3.34 -31.91
N LYS A 49 14.80 -2.12 -31.38
CA LYS A 49 15.35 -1.67 -30.09
C LYS A 49 14.29 -1.57 -29.01
N LEU A 50 13.03 -1.86 -29.32
CA LEU A 50 11.88 -1.64 -28.43
C LEU A 50 11.86 -0.22 -27.83
N PHE A 51 12.31 0.76 -28.63
CA PHE A 51 12.39 2.15 -28.23
C PHE A 51 11.12 2.89 -28.64
N VAL A 52 10.61 3.71 -27.71
CA VAL A 52 9.42 4.57 -27.89
C VAL A 52 9.78 6.03 -27.67
N ASP A 53 9.21 6.92 -28.47
CA ASP A 53 9.20 8.36 -28.26
C ASP A 53 7.81 8.87 -28.67
N PHE A 54 6.94 9.07 -27.69
CA PHE A 54 5.54 9.45 -27.87
C PHE A 54 5.28 10.81 -27.25
N THR A 55 4.41 11.58 -27.89
CA THR A 55 4.06 12.94 -27.47
C THR A 55 2.56 13.06 -27.29
N ASP A 56 2.15 13.75 -26.21
CA ASP A 56 0.76 14.01 -25.84
C ASP A 56 -0.09 12.72 -25.86
N GLY A 57 -0.01 11.97 -24.78
CA GLY A 57 -0.64 10.66 -24.74
C GLY A 57 -1.16 10.27 -23.37
N GLU A 58 -1.77 9.09 -23.39
CA GLU A 58 -2.32 8.43 -22.20
C GLU A 58 -1.91 6.96 -22.16
N THR A 59 -1.68 6.45 -20.97
CA THR A 59 -1.50 5.02 -20.75
C THR A 59 -2.45 4.51 -19.68
N TYR A 60 -2.94 3.31 -19.89
CA TYR A 60 -3.79 2.58 -18.97
C TYR A 60 -2.97 1.50 -18.25
N ILE A 61 -3.03 1.49 -16.93
CA ILE A 61 -2.53 0.37 -16.13
C ILE A 61 -3.73 -0.51 -15.79
N ASN A 62 -3.93 -1.56 -16.57
CA ASN A 62 -5.14 -2.41 -16.57
C ASN A 62 -5.49 -3.00 -15.19
N ASN A 63 -4.48 -3.32 -14.37
CA ASN A 63 -4.70 -4.01 -13.09
C ASN A 63 -5.16 -3.08 -11.95
N ARG A 64 -5.15 -1.76 -12.15
CA ARG A 64 -5.36 -0.78 -11.07
C ARG A 64 -6.40 0.30 -11.39
N GLY A 65 -6.92 0.35 -12.59
CA GLY A 65 -7.92 1.34 -13.01
C GLY A 65 -7.40 2.78 -13.06
N PHE A 66 -6.08 2.97 -13.20
CA PHE A 66 -5.48 4.29 -13.34
C PHE A 66 -5.31 4.70 -14.80
N VAL A 67 -5.61 5.96 -15.07
CA VAL A 67 -5.25 6.65 -16.30
C VAL A 67 -4.07 7.55 -16.00
N ILE A 68 -3.02 7.43 -16.77
CA ILE A 68 -1.85 8.31 -16.72
C ILE A 68 -1.76 9.07 -18.03
N SER A 69 -2.01 10.37 -18.00
CA SER A 69 -1.76 11.27 -19.12
C SER A 69 -0.34 11.83 -19.02
N PHE A 70 0.34 11.98 -20.15
CA PHE A 70 1.71 12.50 -20.24
C PHE A 70 1.89 13.41 -21.43
N LYS A 71 2.82 14.35 -21.36
CA LYS A 71 3.24 15.15 -22.51
C LYS A 71 4.29 14.45 -23.34
N LYS A 72 5.19 13.73 -22.70
CA LYS A 72 6.22 12.96 -23.38
C LYS A 72 6.46 11.63 -22.69
N LEU A 73 6.63 10.58 -23.49
CA LEU A 73 7.08 9.26 -23.06
C LEU A 73 8.24 8.86 -23.94
N THR A 74 9.41 8.57 -23.38
CA THR A 74 10.59 8.18 -24.14
C THR A 74 11.38 7.11 -23.41
N GLY A 75 11.99 6.22 -24.15
CA GLY A 75 12.90 5.21 -23.60
C GLY A 75 12.80 3.86 -24.29
N ASN A 76 13.45 2.91 -23.71
CA ASN A 76 13.48 1.51 -24.14
C ASN A 76 12.59 0.67 -23.20
N LEU A 77 11.64 -0.07 -23.76
CA LEU A 77 10.62 -0.81 -23.02
C LEU A 77 11.18 -1.99 -22.21
N ASP A 78 12.32 -2.54 -22.62
CA ASP A 78 13.00 -3.63 -21.91
C ASP A 78 14.04 -3.13 -20.89
N ASN A 79 14.22 -1.81 -20.77
CA ASN A 79 15.27 -1.27 -19.91
C ASN A 79 14.72 -0.13 -19.05
N GLN A 80 14.54 1.03 -19.65
CA GLN A 80 14.13 2.22 -18.92
C GLN A 80 13.23 3.09 -19.80
N ILE A 81 12.10 3.50 -19.23
CA ILE A 81 11.21 4.49 -19.80
C ILE A 81 11.04 5.70 -18.89
N THR A 82 10.90 6.87 -19.47
CA THR A 82 10.64 8.12 -18.75
C THR A 82 9.41 8.78 -19.32
N LEU A 83 8.49 9.14 -18.44
CA LEU A 83 7.33 9.96 -18.73
C LEU A 83 7.56 11.37 -18.17
N GLU A 84 7.11 12.39 -18.86
CA GLU A 84 7.25 13.79 -18.45
C GLU A 84 5.88 14.48 -18.42
N ASP A 85 5.73 15.47 -17.52
CA ASP A 85 4.50 16.24 -17.29
C ASP A 85 3.27 15.34 -17.12
N ILE A 86 3.27 14.57 -16.04
CA ILE A 86 2.33 13.49 -15.82
C ILE A 86 1.17 13.95 -14.96
N SER A 87 0.00 13.41 -15.30
CA SER A 87 -1.20 13.44 -14.49
C SER A 87 -1.78 12.04 -14.36
N MET A 88 -1.96 11.55 -13.15
CA MET A 88 -2.53 10.24 -12.85
C MET A 88 -3.78 10.39 -11.98
N THR A 89 -4.83 9.68 -12.33
CA THR A 89 -6.08 9.61 -11.55
C THR A 89 -6.84 8.32 -11.85
N SER A 90 -7.68 7.90 -10.92
CA SER A 90 -8.73 6.90 -11.14
C SER A 90 -10.12 7.53 -11.20
N CYS A 91 -10.21 8.86 -11.03
CA CYS A 91 -11.47 9.57 -10.99
C CYS A 91 -11.91 9.98 -12.38
N LYS A 92 -13.20 9.81 -12.69
CA LYS A 92 -13.79 10.28 -13.94
C LYS A 92 -13.74 11.82 -14.07
N ASP A 93 -13.88 12.52 -12.94
CA ASP A 93 -13.69 13.97 -12.83
C ASP A 93 -12.61 14.28 -11.77
N PRO A 94 -11.35 14.54 -12.19
CA PRO A 94 -10.26 14.81 -11.28
C PRO A 94 -10.44 16.05 -10.41
N LYS A 95 -11.24 17.03 -10.84
CA LYS A 95 -11.48 18.26 -10.07
C LYS A 95 -12.33 17.99 -8.83
N ASN A 96 -13.25 17.04 -8.93
CA ASN A 96 -14.09 16.58 -7.84
C ASN A 96 -13.60 15.28 -7.19
N GLY A 97 -12.35 14.94 -7.38
CA GLY A 97 -11.71 13.74 -6.86
C GLY A 97 -10.26 13.98 -6.48
N TRP A 98 -9.41 13.02 -6.79
CA TRP A 98 -7.98 13.12 -6.56
C TRP A 98 -7.18 13.05 -7.86
N GLN A 99 -6.03 13.66 -7.85
CA GLN A 99 -5.08 13.67 -8.94
C GLN A 99 -3.65 13.69 -8.40
N LEU A 100 -2.79 12.89 -8.98
CA LEU A 100 -1.35 12.95 -8.75
C LEU A 100 -0.67 13.53 -9.99
N ASN A 101 0.06 14.62 -9.83
CA ASN A 101 0.87 15.21 -10.89
C ASN A 101 2.34 15.03 -10.57
N ALA A 102 3.16 14.77 -11.57
CA ALA A 102 4.61 14.71 -11.41
C ALA A 102 5.31 15.36 -12.61
N GLU A 103 6.47 15.97 -12.38
CA GLU A 103 7.30 16.50 -13.47
C GLU A 103 7.84 15.36 -14.33
N SER A 104 8.30 14.27 -13.71
CA SER A 104 8.72 13.07 -14.41
C SER A 104 8.51 11.81 -13.58
N ILE A 105 8.26 10.70 -14.27
CA ILE A 105 8.33 9.35 -13.73
C ILE A 105 9.30 8.55 -14.59
N THR A 106 10.29 7.94 -13.98
CA THR A 106 11.19 7.00 -14.64
C THR A 106 10.93 5.61 -14.09
N LEU A 107 10.75 4.64 -14.96
CA LEU A 107 10.63 3.22 -14.66
C LEU A 107 11.86 2.52 -15.19
N ASP A 108 12.58 1.80 -14.34
CA ASP A 108 13.77 1.02 -14.67
C ASP A 108 13.48 -0.45 -14.44
N ASP A 109 13.37 -1.19 -15.51
CA ASP A 109 13.01 -2.60 -15.49
C ASP A 109 14.15 -3.48 -15.00
N ASN A 110 15.41 -3.07 -15.20
CA ASN A 110 16.56 -3.83 -14.72
C ASN A 110 16.67 -3.84 -13.19
N THR A 111 16.33 -2.72 -12.56
CA THR A 111 16.38 -2.59 -11.10
C THR A 111 15.02 -2.84 -10.46
N MET A 112 13.98 -3.06 -11.26
CA MET A 112 12.58 -3.17 -10.81
C MET A 112 12.16 -1.99 -9.94
N ARG A 113 12.65 -0.78 -10.28
CA ARG A 113 12.40 0.45 -9.52
C ARG A 113 11.87 1.56 -10.40
N GLY A 114 11.03 2.38 -9.80
CA GLY A 114 10.61 3.64 -10.37
C GLY A 114 10.92 4.79 -9.43
N TYR A 115 10.99 5.99 -9.98
CA TYR A 115 11.05 7.21 -9.20
C TYR A 115 10.32 8.35 -9.89
N ALA A 116 9.57 9.07 -9.08
CA ALA A 116 8.84 10.26 -9.53
C ALA A 116 9.47 11.52 -8.91
N LYS A 117 9.55 12.58 -9.70
CA LYS A 117 10.08 13.88 -9.29
C LYS A 117 8.97 14.93 -9.20
N LYS A 118 9.09 15.82 -8.19
CA LYS A 118 8.18 16.94 -7.96
C LYS A 118 6.70 16.52 -7.95
N VAL A 119 6.42 15.45 -7.23
CA VAL A 119 5.05 14.90 -7.09
C VAL A 119 4.18 15.89 -6.33
N LYS A 120 2.99 16.15 -6.86
CA LYS A 120 1.92 16.92 -6.21
C LYS A 120 0.68 16.06 -6.14
N VAL A 121 0.23 15.78 -4.93
CA VAL A 121 -1.07 15.13 -4.71
C VAL A 121 -2.11 16.23 -4.55
N LYS A 122 -3.15 16.17 -5.36
CA LYS A 122 -4.29 17.08 -5.30
C LYS A 122 -5.54 16.31 -4.87
N ALA A 123 -6.35 16.94 -4.06
CA ALA A 123 -7.71 16.51 -3.74
C ALA A 123 -8.63 17.72 -3.90
N PHE A 124 -9.75 17.53 -4.62
CA PHE A 124 -10.70 18.61 -4.93
C PHE A 124 -10.00 19.86 -5.48
N ASP A 125 -9.09 19.65 -6.46
CA ASP A 125 -8.24 20.67 -7.11
C ASP A 125 -7.29 21.45 -6.17
N ARG A 126 -7.19 21.08 -4.90
CA ARG A 126 -6.24 21.66 -3.95
C ARG A 126 -5.03 20.76 -3.77
N THR A 127 -3.83 21.33 -3.80
CA THR A 127 -2.61 20.56 -3.49
C THR A 127 -2.54 20.28 -1.99
N VAL A 128 -2.65 19.01 -1.62
CA VAL A 128 -2.60 18.54 -0.22
C VAL A 128 -1.21 18.07 0.19
N LEU A 129 -0.40 17.62 -0.79
CA LEU A 129 0.96 17.14 -0.52
C LEU A 129 1.90 17.45 -1.68
N ARG A 130 3.18 17.74 -1.33
CA ARG A 130 4.28 17.88 -2.29
C ARG A 130 5.45 17.02 -1.86
N ILE A 131 5.89 16.12 -2.75
CA ILE A 131 7.01 15.22 -2.52
C ILE A 131 8.07 15.53 -3.58
N PRO A 132 9.26 16.01 -3.19
CA PRO A 132 10.30 16.36 -4.16
C PRO A 132 10.78 15.16 -4.97
N TYR A 133 10.91 14.01 -4.30
CA TYR A 133 11.40 12.76 -4.89
C TYR A 133 10.74 11.56 -4.22
N LEU A 134 10.13 10.69 -5.00
CA LEU A 134 9.40 9.51 -4.54
C LEU A 134 9.93 8.26 -5.27
N PRO A 135 10.81 7.46 -4.65
CA PRO A 135 11.21 6.16 -5.16
C PRO A 135 10.14 5.12 -4.82
N PHE A 136 9.85 4.21 -5.75
CA PHE A 136 8.88 3.12 -5.55
C PHE A 136 9.33 1.84 -6.26
N ALA A 137 8.80 0.69 -5.84
CA ALA A 137 9.03 -0.59 -6.49
C ALA A 137 8.02 -0.79 -7.64
N THR A 138 8.49 -1.32 -8.77
CA THR A 138 7.65 -1.65 -9.93
C THR A 138 7.33 -3.14 -10.03
N SER A 139 8.07 -3.98 -9.29
CA SER A 139 7.89 -5.44 -9.24
C SER A 139 6.91 -5.87 -8.16
N GLN A 140 6.30 -7.03 -8.35
CA GLN A 140 5.54 -7.75 -7.32
C GLN A 140 6.44 -8.54 -6.35
N GLU A 141 7.74 -8.59 -6.61
CA GLU A 141 8.70 -9.19 -5.71
C GLU A 141 8.86 -8.37 -4.43
N ARG A 142 9.37 -9.02 -3.36
CA ARG A 142 9.61 -8.37 -2.08
C ARG A 142 10.77 -7.37 -2.18
N MET A 143 10.46 -6.13 -2.48
CA MET A 143 11.44 -5.03 -2.61
C MET A 143 11.12 -3.90 -1.65
N SER A 144 12.17 -3.37 -0.99
CA SER A 144 12.01 -2.18 -0.14
C SER A 144 11.74 -0.93 -0.96
N GLY A 145 10.75 -0.14 -0.54
CA GLY A 145 10.38 1.12 -1.19
C GLY A 145 9.05 1.66 -0.69
N PHE A 146 8.70 2.84 -1.16
CA PHE A 146 7.35 3.35 -0.96
C PHE A 146 6.34 2.51 -1.73
N LEU A 147 5.26 2.19 -1.07
CA LEU A 147 4.10 1.58 -1.71
C LEU A 147 3.18 2.68 -2.25
N GLU A 148 2.17 2.25 -2.99
CA GLU A 148 1.17 3.16 -3.54
C GLU A 148 0.49 3.96 -2.43
N PRO A 149 0.46 5.30 -2.53
CA PRO A 149 -0.29 6.13 -1.60
C PRO A 149 -1.78 5.78 -1.65
N LYS A 150 -2.42 5.74 -0.49
CA LYS A 150 -3.85 5.52 -0.39
C LYS A 150 -4.55 6.82 -0.08
N ILE A 151 -5.64 7.07 -0.80
CA ILE A 151 -6.45 8.28 -0.66
C ILE A 151 -7.91 7.85 -0.60
N SER A 152 -8.60 8.24 0.44
CA SER A 152 -10.03 8.03 0.59
C SER A 152 -10.70 9.28 1.19
N TYR A 153 -12.02 9.35 1.09
CA TYR A 153 -12.82 10.43 1.66
C TYR A 153 -13.99 9.84 2.42
N SER A 154 -14.19 10.32 3.63
CA SER A 154 -15.26 9.88 4.54
C SER A 154 -15.89 11.07 5.26
N SER A 155 -16.75 10.80 6.25
CA SER A 155 -17.28 11.82 7.18
C SER A 155 -16.17 12.56 7.94
N ASP A 156 -15.03 11.91 8.16
CA ASP A 156 -13.87 12.48 8.87
C ASP A 156 -12.92 13.26 7.94
N GLY A 157 -13.40 13.57 6.72
CA GLY A 157 -12.68 14.30 5.70
C GLY A 157 -11.76 13.42 4.84
N LEU A 158 -10.68 14.02 4.34
CA LEU A 158 -9.71 13.35 3.49
C LEU A 158 -8.77 12.50 4.36
N ASP A 159 -8.70 11.21 4.06
CA ASP A 159 -7.75 10.26 4.62
C ASP A 159 -6.67 9.98 3.59
N PHE A 160 -5.45 10.34 3.91
CA PHE A 160 -4.29 10.20 3.06
C PHE A 160 -3.20 9.41 3.79
N MET A 161 -2.68 8.36 3.16
CA MET A 161 -1.65 7.50 3.73
C MET A 161 -0.54 7.20 2.73
N ILE A 162 0.71 7.25 3.20
CA ILE A 162 1.91 6.84 2.43
C ILE A 162 2.61 5.70 3.15
N PRO A 163 2.49 4.47 2.68
CA PRO A 163 3.21 3.34 3.24
C PRO A 163 4.64 3.25 2.69
N TYR A 164 5.57 2.86 3.54
CA TYR A 164 6.93 2.46 3.19
C TYR A 164 7.18 1.03 3.65
N TYR A 165 7.48 0.15 2.71
CA TYR A 165 7.78 -1.24 2.95
C TYR A 165 9.29 -1.48 2.96
N ARG A 166 9.78 -2.26 3.91
CA ARG A 166 11.19 -2.64 3.98
C ARG A 166 11.37 -4.12 4.21
N VAL A 167 12.13 -4.74 3.34
CA VAL A 167 12.65 -6.10 3.51
C VAL A 167 13.84 -6.02 4.45
N LEU A 168 13.80 -6.74 5.56
CA LEU A 168 14.89 -6.85 6.52
C LEU A 168 15.76 -8.08 6.24
N SER A 169 15.11 -9.19 5.87
CA SER A 169 15.73 -10.46 5.51
C SER A 169 14.79 -11.27 4.62
N GLU A 170 15.22 -12.46 4.20
CA GLU A 170 14.34 -13.38 3.45
C GLU A 170 13.06 -13.75 4.23
N THR A 171 13.12 -13.74 5.55
CA THR A 171 12.04 -14.16 6.43
C THR A 171 11.40 -13.03 7.21
N SER A 172 11.87 -11.78 7.06
CA SER A 172 11.33 -10.65 7.83
C SER A 172 11.19 -9.37 7.00
N ASP A 173 10.13 -8.65 7.31
CA ASP A 173 9.83 -7.34 6.73
C ASP A 173 9.06 -6.45 7.71
N PHE A 174 9.01 -5.18 7.40
CA PHE A 174 8.06 -4.28 8.05
C PHE A 174 7.50 -3.26 7.06
N THR A 175 6.31 -2.78 7.38
CA THR A 175 5.68 -1.64 6.71
C THR A 175 5.40 -0.57 7.75
N ILE A 176 5.73 0.67 7.45
CA ILE A 176 5.31 1.83 8.23
C ILE A 176 4.59 2.80 7.30
N ALA A 177 3.48 3.36 7.73
CA ALA A 177 2.73 4.34 6.95
C ALA A 177 2.48 5.60 7.78
N LEU A 178 2.82 6.75 7.24
CA LEU A 178 2.32 8.03 7.72
C LEU A 178 0.89 8.20 7.20
N ARG A 179 -0.04 8.57 8.08
CA ARG A 179 -1.46 8.74 7.77
C ARG A 179 -1.96 10.07 8.32
N ASN A 180 -2.70 10.78 7.52
CA ASN A 180 -3.36 12.01 7.93
C ASN A 180 -4.84 11.95 7.58
N ILE A 181 -5.69 12.07 8.59
CA ILE A 181 -7.14 12.19 8.45
C ILE A 181 -7.49 13.64 8.79
N SER A 182 -8.12 14.38 7.86
CA SER A 182 -8.29 15.83 7.96
C SER A 182 -8.87 16.31 9.28
N ASP A 183 -9.90 15.64 9.77
CA ASP A 183 -10.62 16.07 10.97
C ASP A 183 -10.11 15.40 12.24
N ARG A 184 -9.25 14.37 12.12
CA ARG A 184 -8.64 13.66 13.26
C ARG A 184 -7.19 14.06 13.52
N GLY A 185 -6.39 14.28 12.47
CA GLY A 185 -5.00 14.71 12.60
C GLY A 185 -4.00 13.72 12.00
N LEU A 186 -2.76 13.79 12.50
CA LEU A 186 -1.63 13.02 12.01
C LEU A 186 -1.40 11.78 12.87
N GLY A 187 -1.20 10.66 12.22
CA GLY A 187 -0.86 9.39 12.85
C GLY A 187 0.07 8.54 12.01
N PHE A 188 0.32 7.35 12.47
CA PHE A 188 1.03 6.33 11.72
C PHE A 188 0.52 4.94 12.02
N GLU A 189 0.69 4.05 11.07
CA GLU A 189 0.49 2.62 11.21
C GLU A 189 1.81 1.88 10.99
N ALA A 190 2.02 0.79 11.69
CA ALA A 190 3.18 -0.07 11.51
C ALA A 190 2.77 -1.54 11.59
N ASN A 191 3.31 -2.34 10.68
CA ASN A 191 3.19 -3.80 10.68
C ASN A 191 4.59 -4.40 10.53
N SER A 192 4.95 -5.35 11.36
CA SER A 192 6.19 -6.12 11.24
C SER A 192 5.88 -7.60 11.19
N ARG A 193 6.48 -8.30 10.24
CA ARG A 193 6.32 -9.74 10.07
C ARG A 193 7.68 -10.42 10.09
N ASN A 194 7.74 -11.53 10.79
CA ASN A 194 8.94 -12.36 10.86
C ASN A 194 8.57 -13.84 10.88
N LEU A 195 9.06 -14.58 9.90
CA LEU A 195 8.94 -16.02 9.85
C LEU A 195 10.16 -16.64 10.55
N HIS A 196 9.94 -17.40 11.62
CA HIS A 196 10.99 -17.97 12.43
C HIS A 196 10.70 -19.42 12.84
N GLY A 197 11.74 -20.12 13.31
CA GLY A 197 11.62 -21.51 13.75
C GLY A 197 11.04 -22.43 12.68
N ASN A 198 10.04 -23.23 13.02
CA ASN A 198 9.38 -24.16 12.12
C ASN A 198 8.19 -23.51 11.40
N ASN A 199 8.42 -22.45 10.62
CA ASN A 199 7.41 -21.68 9.89
C ASN A 199 6.38 -20.98 10.79
N ASN A 200 6.78 -20.55 11.96
CA ASN A 200 5.93 -19.69 12.80
C ASN A 200 6.03 -18.24 12.32
N LEU A 201 4.91 -17.65 12.02
CA LEU A 201 4.82 -16.24 11.64
C LEU A 201 4.56 -15.38 12.88
N ARG A 202 5.51 -14.53 13.23
CA ARG A 202 5.28 -13.42 14.15
C ARG A 202 4.71 -12.25 13.38
N SER A 203 3.61 -11.68 13.86
CA SER A 203 3.09 -10.39 13.40
C SER A 203 2.98 -9.44 14.59
N ILE A 204 3.46 -8.22 14.39
CA ILE A 204 3.31 -7.11 15.34
C ILE A 204 2.70 -5.96 14.58
N ASP A 205 1.59 -5.45 15.09
CA ASP A 205 0.82 -4.37 14.49
C ASP A 205 0.68 -3.21 15.47
N PHE A 206 0.73 -1.98 14.96
CA PHE A 206 0.57 -0.78 15.77
C PHE A 206 -0.09 0.34 14.97
N ILE A 207 -1.04 1.01 15.61
CA ILE A 207 -1.70 2.23 15.11
C ILE A 207 -1.52 3.29 16.19
N TYR A 208 -1.17 4.49 15.78
CA TYR A 208 -1.06 5.64 16.67
C TYR A 208 -1.51 6.93 15.97
N PHE A 209 -2.36 7.68 16.65
CA PHE A 209 -2.77 9.02 16.25
C PHE A 209 -2.54 9.97 17.42
N ASN A 210 -1.89 11.09 17.14
CA ASN A 210 -1.66 12.13 18.10
C ASN A 210 -2.67 13.27 17.88
N ASN A 211 -3.30 13.74 18.96
CA ASN A 211 -4.28 14.82 18.93
C ASN A 211 -5.46 14.53 17.97
N ASP A 212 -6.20 13.44 18.22
CA ASP A 212 -7.44 13.13 17.48
C ASP A 212 -8.51 14.19 17.85
N LYS A 213 -8.59 15.23 17.04
CA LYS A 213 -9.45 16.40 17.28
C LYS A 213 -10.94 16.04 17.34
N GLU A 214 -11.37 15.10 16.52
CA GLU A 214 -12.77 14.68 16.53
C GLU A 214 -13.11 13.92 17.82
N TYR A 215 -12.18 13.09 18.30
CA TYR A 215 -12.35 12.38 19.56
C TYR A 215 -12.31 13.35 20.76
N GLU A 216 -11.37 14.31 20.77
CA GLU A 216 -11.26 15.35 21.81
C GLU A 216 -12.55 16.18 21.92
N ASN A 217 -13.16 16.54 20.78
CA ASN A 217 -14.42 17.29 20.75
C ASN A 217 -15.59 16.53 21.41
N ILE A 218 -15.62 15.18 21.25
CA ILE A 218 -16.69 14.33 21.79
C ILE A 218 -16.40 13.93 23.25
N TYR A 219 -15.13 13.69 23.56
CA TYR A 219 -14.66 13.20 24.87
C TYR A 219 -13.53 14.09 25.44
N PRO A 220 -13.80 15.33 25.83
CA PRO A 220 -12.76 16.30 26.20
C PRO A 220 -12.02 15.96 27.51
N SER A 221 -12.50 15.00 28.29
CA SER A 221 -11.83 14.52 29.49
C SER A 221 -10.88 13.35 29.26
N ASP A 222 -10.95 12.75 28.07
CA ASP A 222 -10.14 11.59 27.71
C ASP A 222 -8.85 12.03 27.00
N SER A 223 -7.88 11.12 26.86
CA SER A 223 -6.68 11.39 26.09
C SER A 223 -6.99 11.44 24.60
N ASP A 224 -6.57 12.50 23.93
CA ASP A 224 -6.64 12.69 22.49
C ASP A 224 -5.60 11.85 21.71
N SER A 225 -4.61 11.28 22.43
CA SER A 225 -3.61 10.36 21.87
C SER A 225 -4.17 8.95 21.86
N ARG A 226 -4.47 8.43 20.69
CA ARG A 226 -5.14 7.16 20.47
C ARG A 226 -4.23 6.13 19.83
N TRP A 227 -4.31 4.90 20.32
CA TRP A 227 -3.46 3.82 19.81
C TRP A 227 -4.15 2.44 19.89
N ALA A 228 -3.70 1.55 19.02
CA ALA A 228 -3.99 0.13 19.10
C ALA A 228 -2.73 -0.68 18.80
N PHE A 229 -2.59 -1.81 19.45
CA PHE A 229 -1.44 -2.71 19.34
C PHE A 229 -1.90 -4.16 19.29
N SER A 230 -1.20 -4.96 18.48
CA SER A 230 -1.40 -6.40 18.42
C SER A 230 -0.06 -7.12 18.25
N ILE A 231 0.07 -8.25 18.90
CA ILE A 231 1.14 -9.22 18.67
C ILE A 231 0.55 -10.62 18.58
N ASN A 232 0.91 -11.32 17.50
CA ASN A 232 0.66 -12.75 17.35
C ASN A 232 1.98 -13.45 17.10
N ASP A 233 2.31 -14.42 17.94
CA ASP A 233 3.55 -15.18 17.85
C ASP A 233 3.39 -16.57 18.46
N SER A 234 4.17 -17.51 17.94
CA SER A 234 4.37 -18.83 18.56
C SER A 234 5.85 -19.15 18.52
N PHE A 235 6.51 -19.16 19.65
CA PHE A 235 7.95 -19.37 19.74
C PHE A 235 8.32 -20.53 20.64
N GLY A 236 9.43 -21.20 20.32
CA GLY A 236 9.89 -22.41 20.97
C GLY A 236 9.79 -23.64 20.09
N ASN A 237 9.98 -24.79 20.66
CA ASN A 237 9.93 -26.07 19.94
C ASN A 237 8.66 -26.82 20.33
N LYS A 238 7.71 -26.96 19.39
CA LYS A 238 6.41 -27.64 19.59
C LYS A 238 6.53 -29.13 19.99
N LYS A 239 7.72 -29.71 19.91
CA LYS A 239 7.98 -31.07 20.42
C LYS A 239 8.27 -31.11 21.92
N ASN A 240 8.75 -30.02 22.50
CA ASN A 240 9.18 -29.97 23.89
C ASN A 240 8.50 -28.86 24.67
N PHE A 241 8.76 -27.61 24.27
CA PHE A 241 8.27 -26.42 24.96
C PHE A 241 8.06 -25.29 23.98
N TRP A 242 6.88 -24.65 24.06
CA TRP A 242 6.59 -23.43 23.25
C TRP A 242 5.60 -22.52 23.96
N VAL A 243 5.63 -21.27 23.55
CA VAL A 243 4.73 -20.24 24.04
C VAL A 243 3.96 -19.65 22.86
N ASP A 244 2.63 -19.60 23.00
CA ASP A 244 1.74 -18.93 22.07
C ASP A 244 1.29 -17.60 22.69
N VAL A 245 1.43 -16.51 21.93
CA VAL A 245 0.99 -15.17 22.31
C VAL A 245 0.01 -14.68 21.25
N ASP A 246 -1.17 -14.27 21.69
CA ASP A 246 -2.20 -13.63 20.87
C ASP A 246 -2.77 -12.49 21.71
N TRP A 247 -2.13 -11.32 21.59
CA TRP A 247 -2.39 -10.18 22.46
C TRP A 247 -2.69 -8.92 21.67
N SER A 248 -3.88 -8.36 21.90
CA SER A 248 -4.29 -7.10 21.31
C SER A 248 -4.82 -6.16 22.38
N LYS A 249 -4.51 -4.86 22.24
CA LYS A 249 -4.97 -3.84 23.17
C LYS A 249 -5.13 -2.49 22.45
N SER A 250 -6.05 -1.67 22.92
CA SER A 250 -6.27 -0.31 22.44
C SER A 250 -6.36 0.69 23.59
N SER A 251 -6.14 1.96 23.27
CA SER A 251 -6.28 3.09 24.20
C SER A 251 -7.70 3.22 24.73
N ASP A 252 -8.67 3.06 23.83
CA ASP A 252 -10.09 3.21 24.07
C ASP A 252 -10.91 2.21 23.27
N SER A 253 -12.21 2.15 23.52
CA SER A 253 -13.13 1.21 22.87
C SER A 253 -13.51 1.60 21.42
N LEU A 254 -13.22 2.80 20.98
CA LEU A 254 -13.68 3.36 19.72
C LEU A 254 -12.59 3.47 18.67
N VAL A 255 -11.29 3.39 19.05
CA VAL A 255 -10.17 3.66 18.14
C VAL A 255 -10.22 2.85 16.85
N LEU A 256 -10.50 1.55 16.91
CA LEU A 256 -10.55 0.69 15.71
C LEU A 256 -11.79 0.92 14.85
N ARG A 257 -12.86 1.44 15.43
CA ARG A 257 -14.05 1.85 14.69
C ARG A 257 -13.82 3.15 13.94
N ASP A 258 -13.17 4.12 14.60
CA ASP A 258 -12.99 5.49 14.11
C ASP A 258 -11.75 5.59 13.20
N ILE A 259 -10.71 4.82 13.52
CA ILE A 259 -9.43 4.78 12.82
C ILE A 259 -9.11 3.31 12.48
N PRO A 260 -9.83 2.69 11.54
CA PRO A 260 -9.56 1.33 11.13
C PRO A 260 -8.16 1.21 10.53
N GLY A 261 -7.44 0.15 10.90
CA GLY A 261 -6.15 -0.15 10.30
C GLY A 261 -6.28 -0.48 8.81
N ASP A 262 -5.30 -0.05 8.03
CA ASP A 262 -5.24 -0.28 6.60
C ASP A 262 -4.04 -1.15 6.19
N ILE A 263 -2.91 -1.03 6.90
CA ILE A 263 -1.75 -1.92 6.74
C ILE A 263 -1.60 -2.88 7.92
N THR A 264 -2.39 -2.72 8.96
CA THR A 264 -2.38 -3.51 10.20
C THR A 264 -3.54 -4.49 10.24
N SER A 265 -3.38 -5.56 11.02
CA SER A 265 -4.40 -6.59 11.22
C SER A 265 -5.02 -6.55 12.63
N ILE A 266 -5.00 -5.40 13.28
CA ILE A 266 -5.52 -5.23 14.66
C ILE A 266 -7.04 -5.15 14.61
N GLY A 267 -7.71 -6.27 14.69
CA GLY A 267 -9.16 -6.29 14.75
C GLY A 267 -9.85 -5.69 13.52
N SER A 268 -11.15 -5.65 13.55
CA SER A 268 -11.98 -5.01 12.53
C SER A 268 -12.92 -3.98 13.17
N GLN A 269 -13.47 -3.08 12.36
CA GLN A 269 -14.50 -2.11 12.81
C GLN A 269 -15.72 -2.77 13.49
N ARG A 270 -15.92 -4.06 13.30
CA ARG A 270 -17.05 -4.84 13.82
C ARG A 270 -16.69 -5.68 15.02
N GLU A 271 -15.43 -5.71 15.43
CA GLU A 271 -15.04 -6.48 16.59
C GLU A 271 -15.60 -5.86 17.88
N GLN A 272 -16.07 -6.74 18.77
CA GLN A 272 -16.63 -6.34 20.06
C GLN A 272 -15.62 -6.43 21.19
N SER A 273 -14.51 -7.12 20.96
CA SER A 273 -13.47 -7.31 21.98
C SER A 273 -12.11 -7.62 21.35
N LEU A 274 -11.05 -7.22 22.03
CA LEU A 274 -9.67 -7.56 21.69
C LEU A 274 -9.18 -8.66 22.63
N LYS A 275 -8.70 -9.75 22.04
CA LYS A 275 -8.18 -10.90 22.78
C LYS A 275 -6.82 -10.62 23.41
N GLN A 276 -6.61 -11.13 24.60
CA GLN A 276 -5.37 -11.06 25.36
C GLN A 276 -5.06 -12.45 25.91
N ASN A 277 -4.30 -13.23 25.17
CA ASN A 277 -3.99 -14.61 25.52
C ASN A 277 -2.50 -14.89 25.48
N VAL A 278 -2.00 -15.51 26.54
CA VAL A 278 -0.67 -16.11 26.58
C VAL A 278 -0.82 -17.55 27.04
N LYS A 279 -0.28 -18.48 26.27
CA LYS A 279 -0.34 -19.92 26.56
C LYS A 279 1.06 -20.52 26.51
N ILE A 280 1.46 -21.13 27.62
CA ILE A 280 2.71 -21.85 27.77
C ILE A 280 2.42 -23.33 27.66
N ASN A 281 3.12 -24.04 26.81
CA ASN A 281 2.92 -25.44 26.53
C ASN A 281 4.22 -26.22 26.76
N GLY A 282 4.10 -27.40 27.36
CA GLY A 282 5.21 -28.33 27.57
C GLY A 282 4.80 -29.77 27.23
N VAL A 283 5.70 -30.54 26.65
CA VAL A 283 5.52 -31.98 26.38
C VAL A 283 6.53 -32.74 27.21
N PHE A 284 6.03 -33.62 28.07
CA PHE A 284 6.82 -34.46 28.97
C PHE A 284 6.44 -35.92 28.73
N ASN A 285 7.29 -36.69 28.07
CA ASN A 285 7.01 -38.05 27.63
C ASN A 285 5.69 -38.12 26.81
N ASN A 286 4.65 -38.67 27.39
CA ASN A 286 3.32 -38.87 26.80
C ASN A 286 2.29 -37.82 27.26
N PHE A 287 2.70 -36.84 28.05
CA PHE A 287 1.81 -35.81 28.58
C PHE A 287 2.10 -34.46 27.95
N GLN A 288 1.06 -33.77 27.56
CA GLN A 288 1.14 -32.35 27.23
C GLN A 288 0.48 -31.55 28.34
N VAL A 289 1.22 -30.59 28.85
CA VAL A 289 0.72 -29.66 29.89
C VAL A 289 0.69 -28.27 29.28
N SER A 290 -0.41 -27.57 29.50
CA SER A 290 -0.49 -26.15 29.09
C SER A 290 -1.04 -25.29 30.23
N VAL A 291 -0.41 -24.12 30.39
CA VAL A 291 -0.87 -23.07 31.30
C VAL A 291 -1.25 -21.86 30.45
N SER A 292 -2.45 -21.35 30.59
CA SER A 292 -2.92 -20.19 29.80
C SER A 292 -3.55 -19.11 30.68
N GLN A 293 -3.27 -17.88 30.35
CA GLN A 293 -3.96 -16.69 30.84
C GLN A 293 -4.70 -16.06 29.67
N GLU A 294 -6.01 -15.94 29.79
CA GLU A 294 -6.87 -15.37 28.75
C GLU A 294 -7.69 -14.21 29.30
N GLY A 295 -7.79 -13.15 28.53
CA GLY A 295 -8.61 -12.00 28.82
C GLY A 295 -9.08 -11.33 27.53
N TYR A 296 -10.02 -10.42 27.66
CA TYR A 296 -10.57 -9.62 26.56
C TYR A 296 -10.74 -8.19 27.00
N GLN A 297 -10.23 -7.25 26.20
CA GLN A 297 -10.62 -5.84 26.30
C GLN A 297 -11.91 -5.66 25.51
N THR A 298 -12.97 -5.15 26.15
CA THR A 298 -14.20 -4.82 25.41
C THR A 298 -14.00 -3.59 24.54
N LEU A 299 -14.54 -3.64 23.32
CA LEU A 299 -14.68 -2.51 22.41
C LEU A 299 -16.11 -1.96 22.38
N ASN A 300 -16.99 -2.48 23.23
CA ASN A 300 -18.32 -1.95 23.42
C ASN A 300 -18.27 -0.75 24.39
N PRO A 301 -18.58 0.48 23.96
CA PRO A 301 -18.50 1.67 24.81
C PRO A 301 -19.49 1.67 26.00
N ILE A 302 -20.49 0.80 25.97
CA ILE A 302 -21.51 0.69 27.03
C ILE A 302 -21.00 -0.26 28.14
N LEU A 303 -20.12 -1.22 27.80
CA LEU A 303 -19.59 -2.21 28.76
C LEU A 303 -18.24 -1.72 29.30
N THR A 304 -18.16 -1.46 30.58
CA THR A 304 -16.95 -0.94 31.24
C THR A 304 -15.92 -2.01 31.62
N ASN A 305 -16.30 -3.27 31.67
CA ASN A 305 -15.44 -4.35 32.17
C ASN A 305 -15.12 -5.38 31.09
N GLY A 306 -13.83 -5.52 30.80
CA GLY A 306 -13.33 -6.65 30.00
C GLY A 306 -13.41 -7.96 30.79
N TYR A 307 -13.53 -9.08 30.09
CA TYR A 307 -13.48 -10.40 30.67
C TYR A 307 -12.02 -10.84 30.90
N LYS A 308 -11.75 -11.37 32.10
CA LYS A 308 -10.49 -12.04 32.41
C LYS A 308 -10.80 -13.42 33.02
N LYS A 309 -10.27 -14.46 32.41
CA LYS A 309 -10.33 -15.81 32.95
C LYS A 309 -9.15 -16.02 33.88
N SER A 310 -9.39 -16.67 35.04
CA SER A 310 -8.28 -17.10 35.89
C SER A 310 -7.35 -18.04 35.12
N PRO A 311 -6.04 -18.07 35.44
CA PRO A 311 -5.12 -19.01 34.84
C PRO A 311 -5.67 -20.44 34.87
N SER A 312 -5.63 -21.11 33.69
CA SER A 312 -6.08 -22.50 33.58
C SER A 312 -4.91 -23.41 33.24
N ILE A 313 -4.90 -24.58 33.88
CA ILE A 313 -3.92 -25.65 33.61
C ILE A 313 -4.69 -26.79 32.97
N ASN A 314 -4.23 -27.26 31.85
CA ASN A 314 -4.80 -28.37 31.09
C ASN A 314 -3.72 -29.41 30.78
#